data_b57a972a21d30bd9438ecf4c85a06978
#
_entry.id   b57a972a21d30bd9438ecf4c85a06978
#
_cell.length_a   1.000
_cell.length_b   1.000
_cell.length_c   1.000
_cell.angle_alpha   90.00
_cell.angle_beta   90.00
_cell.angle_gamma   90.00
#
_symmetry.space_group_name_H-M   'P 1'
#
loop_
_entity.id
_entity.type
_entity.pdbx_description
1 polymer ?
#
loop_
_entity_poly.entity_id
_entity_poly.type
_entity_poly.pdbx_seq_one_letter_code
_entity_poly.pdbx_strand_id
1 'polypeptide(L)'
;CDATNVNTIKTLRIRKERQNKPFAIMVRDINQASEYAFICDIQKEQLTSNYSPIVLLKKKVNNAAMEEIAPGLSNIGIMLPYSPLFNIILKDFDKPIIATSGNISGSPIIYNDSDAIKNLSQFADFIITNNRDIVMPQDDSIVTITNYKKQRIILRRSRGMAPSFFHSLIISDKILGTGALLKSSFSFSENNNIYVSQYFGNTDNYDTQIKYKDSLQYLQKIVNTNSQSICTDLHPEYYSNQLAHNLSNNVIKIQHHKAHFTSVLAENNLLESTEPILGVIWDGTGLGDDNQIWGSEFFVFENNLMIRRYCFDSFPQLFGDKMSKEPRLSALSICKDVLGSEPLIRPKFSDKEWALFNKVLRADDLLKVNSMGRIFDAVASLLNICDIQNYEGEAAMKLQLLAESYLNIIV
;
A
#
# COMPACT_ATOMS: atom_id res chain seq x y z
N CYS A 1 -20.05 7.61 9.85
CA CYS A 1 -20.54 7.63 11.24
C CYS A 1 -19.79 8.68 12.05
N ASP A 2 -20.28 9.04 13.25
CA ASP A 2 -19.66 10.02 14.15
C ASP A 2 -18.27 9.53 14.62
N ALA A 3 -17.23 10.26 14.26
CA ALA A 3 -15.85 9.95 14.63
C ALA A 3 -15.49 10.32 16.08
N THR A 4 -16.39 10.98 16.81
CA THR A 4 -16.22 11.32 18.24
C THR A 4 -16.88 10.31 19.18
N ASN A 5 -17.69 9.40 18.63
CA ASN A 5 -18.45 8.42 19.42
C ASN A 5 -17.81 7.02 19.35
N VAL A 6 -17.20 6.61 20.46
CA VAL A 6 -16.48 5.31 20.60
C VAL A 6 -17.40 4.11 20.24
N ASN A 7 -18.65 4.12 20.67
CA ASN A 7 -19.56 3.00 20.43
C ASN A 7 -19.90 2.88 18.95
N THR A 8 -20.11 4.00 18.26
CA THR A 8 -20.38 4.04 16.82
C THR A 8 -19.16 3.52 16.03
N ILE A 9 -17.95 3.89 16.44
CA ILE A 9 -16.72 3.43 15.82
C ILE A 9 -16.57 1.91 15.98
N LYS A 10 -16.77 1.39 17.19
CA LYS A 10 -16.73 -0.06 17.48
C LYS A 10 -17.77 -0.82 16.67
N THR A 11 -19.00 -0.31 16.59
CA THR A 11 -20.05 -0.90 15.77
C THR A 11 -19.64 -0.97 14.29
N LEU A 12 -19.04 0.10 13.74
CA LEU A 12 -18.55 0.10 12.37
C LEU A 12 -17.42 -0.92 12.17
N ARG A 13 -16.49 -1.05 13.14
CA ARG A 13 -15.41 -2.04 13.08
C ARG A 13 -15.95 -3.47 13.03
N ILE A 14 -16.90 -3.80 13.91
CA ILE A 14 -17.55 -5.12 13.94
C ILE A 14 -18.25 -5.41 12.62
N ARG A 15 -19.12 -4.50 12.15
CA ARG A 15 -19.89 -4.66 10.92
C ARG A 15 -19.02 -4.81 9.68
N LYS A 16 -17.85 -4.12 9.64
CA LYS A 16 -16.88 -4.19 8.52
C LYS A 16 -15.82 -5.28 8.69
N GLU A 17 -15.85 -6.05 9.76
CA GLU A 17 -14.82 -7.04 10.09
C GLU A 17 -13.39 -6.44 10.04
N ARG A 18 -13.27 -5.19 10.51
CA ARG A 18 -12.04 -4.41 10.41
C ARG A 18 -11.49 -4.14 11.81
N GLN A 19 -10.74 -5.11 12.36
CA GLN A 19 -10.31 -5.09 13.76
C GLN A 19 -9.39 -3.89 14.07
N ASN A 20 -8.19 -3.83 13.50
CA ASN A 20 -7.16 -2.85 13.85
C ASN A 20 -6.78 -1.90 12.71
N LYS A 21 -7.11 -2.21 11.46
CA LYS A 21 -6.78 -1.34 10.33
C LYS A 21 -7.35 0.07 10.54
N PRO A 22 -6.52 1.14 10.48
CA PRO A 22 -6.95 2.49 10.80
C PRO A 22 -8.04 3.00 9.84
N PHE A 23 -8.93 3.85 10.34
CA PHE A 23 -9.86 4.65 9.56
C PHE A 23 -9.28 6.04 9.29
N ALA A 24 -9.78 6.70 8.26
CA ALA A 24 -9.62 8.13 8.07
C ALA A 24 -10.84 8.89 8.59
N ILE A 25 -10.65 10.14 8.97
CA ILE A 25 -11.74 11.05 9.30
C ILE A 25 -11.86 12.16 8.25
N MET A 26 -13.09 12.53 7.95
CA MET A 26 -13.38 13.71 7.16
C MET A 26 -13.86 14.82 8.12
N VAL A 27 -13.22 15.98 8.01
CA VAL A 27 -13.47 17.14 8.85
C VAL A 27 -13.94 18.30 7.98
N ARG A 28 -14.68 19.25 8.56
CA ARG A 28 -15.29 20.35 7.83
C ARG A 28 -14.28 21.28 7.15
N ASP A 29 -13.21 21.63 7.85
CA ASP A 29 -12.21 22.58 7.40
C ASP A 29 -10.86 22.38 8.13
N ILE A 30 -9.88 23.19 7.78
CA ILE A 30 -8.53 23.18 8.39
C ILE A 30 -8.56 23.50 9.89
N ASN A 31 -9.47 24.35 10.34
CA ASN A 31 -9.55 24.69 11.75
C ASN A 31 -9.98 23.47 12.56
N GLN A 32 -11.02 22.75 12.11
CA GLN A 32 -11.43 21.51 12.74
C GLN A 32 -10.34 20.42 12.62
N ALA A 33 -9.62 20.33 11.48
CA ALA A 33 -8.48 19.41 11.35
C ALA A 33 -7.41 19.66 12.42
N SER A 34 -7.12 20.94 12.70
CA SER A 34 -6.12 21.37 13.68
C SER A 34 -6.49 21.06 15.13
N GLU A 35 -7.73 20.73 15.42
CA GLU A 35 -8.16 20.24 16.73
C GLU A 35 -7.68 18.82 16.99
N TYR A 36 -7.56 17.99 15.93
CA TYR A 36 -7.25 16.56 16.02
C TYR A 36 -5.79 16.23 15.70
N ALA A 37 -5.11 17.05 14.88
CA ALA A 37 -3.74 16.77 14.44
C ALA A 37 -2.87 18.01 14.36
N PHE A 38 -1.55 17.80 14.44
CA PHE A 38 -0.56 18.84 14.12
C PHE A 38 -0.45 18.95 12.61
N ILE A 39 -0.52 20.18 12.10
CA ILE A 39 -0.56 20.47 10.67
C ILE A 39 0.49 21.54 10.35
N CYS A 40 1.48 21.22 9.51
CA CYS A 40 2.41 22.19 8.95
C CYS A 40 1.90 22.72 7.59
N ASP A 41 2.52 23.79 7.07
CA ASP A 41 2.06 24.47 5.85
C ASP A 41 1.95 23.55 4.65
N ILE A 42 2.92 22.69 4.41
CA ILE A 42 2.89 21.71 3.30
C ILE A 42 1.73 20.70 3.47
N GLN A 43 1.47 20.26 4.68
CA GLN A 43 0.34 19.37 4.97
C GLN A 43 -1.00 20.07 4.78
N LYS A 44 -1.09 21.35 5.17
CA LYS A 44 -2.24 22.21 4.91
C LYS A 44 -2.48 22.38 3.42
N GLU A 45 -1.43 22.63 2.63
CA GLU A 45 -1.49 22.71 1.17
C GLU A 45 -2.05 21.40 0.56
N GLN A 46 -1.59 20.24 1.03
CA GLN A 46 -2.12 18.95 0.56
C GLN A 46 -3.59 18.76 0.91
N LEU A 47 -4.00 19.10 2.14
CA LEU A 47 -5.41 18.99 2.56
C LEU A 47 -6.34 19.87 1.74
N THR A 48 -5.90 21.09 1.37
CA THR A 48 -6.70 22.08 0.62
C THR A 48 -6.53 21.97 -0.90
N SER A 49 -5.70 21.04 -1.38
CA SER A 49 -5.48 20.84 -2.81
C SER A 49 -6.73 20.32 -3.52
N ASN A 50 -6.80 20.53 -4.84
CA ASN A 50 -7.88 20.00 -5.71
C ASN A 50 -7.97 18.46 -5.65
N TYR A 51 -6.88 17.80 -5.27
CA TYR A 51 -6.83 16.35 -5.14
C TYR A 51 -7.58 15.83 -3.93
N SER A 52 -7.75 16.68 -2.90
CA SER A 52 -8.43 16.37 -1.63
C SER A 52 -8.06 14.97 -1.09
N PRO A 53 -6.76 14.67 -0.92
CA PRO A 53 -6.32 13.37 -0.46
C PRO A 53 -6.57 13.17 1.03
N ILE A 54 -6.50 11.93 1.49
CA ILE A 54 -6.25 11.62 2.89
C ILE A 54 -4.79 11.96 3.19
N VAL A 55 -4.55 12.86 4.14
CA VAL A 55 -3.20 13.23 4.60
C VAL A 55 -2.95 12.55 5.94
N LEU A 56 -1.85 11.81 6.06
CA LEU A 56 -1.43 11.22 7.33
C LEU A 56 -0.76 12.28 8.20
N LEU A 57 -1.35 12.55 9.36
CA LEU A 57 -0.96 13.63 10.26
C LEU A 57 -0.71 13.09 11.66
N LYS A 58 0.24 13.69 12.39
CA LYS A 58 0.52 13.33 13.79
C LYS A 58 -0.66 13.74 14.67
N LYS A 59 -1.21 12.79 15.45
CA LYS A 59 -2.31 13.05 16.40
C LYS A 59 -1.95 14.14 17.40
N LYS A 60 -2.85 15.05 17.66
CA LYS A 60 -2.76 16.08 18.70
C LYS A 60 -3.52 15.67 19.96
N VAL A 61 -4.64 14.95 19.75
CA VAL A 61 -5.51 14.45 20.81
C VAL A 61 -5.37 12.94 20.89
N ASN A 62 -5.15 12.46 22.10
CA ASN A 62 -5.13 11.02 22.38
C ASN A 62 -6.27 10.71 23.35
N ASN A 63 -7.44 10.34 22.82
CA ASN A 63 -8.61 9.93 23.59
C ASN A 63 -9.14 8.60 23.06
N ALA A 64 -10.13 8.02 23.75
CA ALA A 64 -10.66 6.72 23.39
C ALA A 64 -11.21 6.65 21.94
N ALA A 65 -11.78 7.72 21.39
CA ALA A 65 -12.27 7.75 20.01
C ALA A 65 -11.10 7.72 19.01
N MET A 66 -10.05 8.51 19.24
CA MET A 66 -8.85 8.54 18.38
C MET A 66 -8.09 7.23 18.44
N GLU A 67 -8.07 6.56 19.58
CA GLU A 67 -7.49 5.23 19.70
C GLU A 67 -8.30 4.19 18.92
N GLU A 68 -9.61 4.23 18.97
CA GLU A 68 -10.46 3.35 18.15
C GLU A 68 -10.36 3.66 16.64
N ILE A 69 -10.06 4.90 16.22
CA ILE A 69 -9.89 5.26 14.81
C ILE A 69 -8.55 4.73 14.26
N ALA A 70 -7.47 4.89 15.01
CA ALA A 70 -6.13 4.49 14.60
C ALA A 70 -5.40 3.80 15.78
N PRO A 71 -5.74 2.53 16.06
CA PRO A 71 -5.23 1.80 17.23
C PRO A 71 -3.71 1.65 17.20
N GLY A 72 -3.05 2.05 18.28
CA GLY A 72 -1.61 1.92 18.47
C GLY A 72 -0.76 2.69 17.46
N LEU A 73 -1.30 3.74 16.80
CA LEU A 73 -0.58 4.55 15.84
C LEU A 73 -0.48 6.00 16.30
N SER A 74 0.64 6.67 16.00
CA SER A 74 0.83 8.11 16.26
C SER A 74 0.14 9.01 15.23
N ASN A 75 -0.14 8.48 14.05
CA ASN A 75 -0.73 9.23 12.95
C ASN A 75 -2.21 8.87 12.74
N ILE A 76 -2.95 9.83 12.21
CA ILE A 76 -4.34 9.70 11.77
C ILE A 76 -4.47 10.22 10.33
N GLY A 77 -5.29 9.53 9.52
CA GLY A 77 -5.68 10.03 8.20
C GLY A 77 -6.78 11.07 8.31
N ILE A 78 -6.54 12.28 7.81
CA ILE A 78 -7.52 13.36 7.74
C ILE A 78 -7.71 13.79 6.29
N MET A 79 -8.97 14.08 5.92
CA MET A 79 -9.32 14.65 4.63
C MET A 79 -10.39 15.73 4.77
N LEU A 80 -10.45 16.63 3.79
CA LEU A 80 -11.49 17.64 3.67
C LEU A 80 -12.60 17.17 2.70
N PRO A 81 -13.80 17.76 2.76
CA PRO A 81 -14.89 17.40 1.86
C PRO A 81 -14.57 17.76 0.42
N TYR A 82 -14.73 16.80 -0.47
CA TYR A 82 -14.43 16.93 -1.91
C TYR A 82 -15.70 17.02 -2.79
N SER A 83 -16.87 17.04 -2.17
CA SER A 83 -18.14 17.21 -2.88
C SER A 83 -19.08 18.14 -2.14
N PRO A 84 -20.03 18.81 -2.84
CA PRO A 84 -21.04 19.64 -2.21
C PRO A 84 -21.84 18.91 -1.12
N LEU A 85 -22.17 17.63 -1.35
CA LEU A 85 -22.92 16.82 -0.39
C LEU A 85 -22.17 16.68 0.95
N PHE A 86 -20.87 16.35 0.90
CA PHE A 86 -20.06 16.23 2.12
C PHE A 86 -19.89 17.57 2.83
N ASN A 87 -19.79 18.68 2.08
CA ASN A 87 -19.75 20.01 2.67
C ASN A 87 -21.03 20.34 3.46
N ILE A 88 -22.20 20.03 2.90
CA ILE A 88 -23.49 20.23 3.57
C ILE A 88 -23.59 19.37 4.83
N ILE A 89 -23.29 18.06 4.70
CA ILE A 89 -23.35 17.12 5.84
C ILE A 89 -22.43 17.59 6.99
N LEU A 90 -21.18 17.96 6.69
CA LEU A 90 -20.24 18.37 7.73
C LEU A 90 -20.54 19.73 8.33
N LYS A 91 -21.16 20.62 7.56
CA LYS A 91 -21.63 21.92 8.07
C LYS A 91 -22.76 21.77 9.07
N ASP A 92 -23.72 20.89 8.77
CA ASP A 92 -24.90 20.69 9.61
C ASP A 92 -24.60 19.79 10.83
N PHE A 93 -23.77 18.77 10.64
CA PHE A 93 -23.40 17.85 11.71
C PHE A 93 -22.36 18.43 12.66
N ASP A 94 -21.50 19.30 12.17
CA ASP A 94 -20.43 20.03 12.90
C ASP A 94 -19.45 19.16 13.71
N LYS A 95 -19.33 17.87 13.37
CA LYS A 95 -18.36 16.94 13.94
C LYS A 95 -17.66 16.16 12.84
N PRO A 96 -16.44 15.66 13.09
CA PRO A 96 -15.78 14.78 12.12
C PRO A 96 -16.57 13.48 11.93
N ILE A 97 -16.54 12.99 10.70
CA ILE A 97 -17.14 11.69 10.35
C ILE A 97 -16.04 10.71 9.92
N ILE A 98 -16.25 9.42 10.20
CA ILE A 98 -15.37 8.38 9.63
C ILE A 98 -15.66 8.26 8.15
N ALA A 99 -14.61 8.39 7.33
CA ALA A 99 -14.61 8.12 5.91
C ALA A 99 -13.96 6.74 5.67
N THR A 100 -14.72 5.83 5.05
CA THR A 100 -14.24 4.51 4.67
C THR A 100 -14.88 4.08 3.36
N SER A 101 -14.15 3.31 2.54
CA SER A 101 -14.66 2.79 1.26
C SER A 101 -15.92 1.94 1.44
N GLY A 102 -16.85 2.04 0.49
CA GLY A 102 -18.05 1.20 0.43
C GLY A 102 -17.73 -0.18 -0.14
N ASN A 103 -17.14 -1.05 0.70
CA ASN A 103 -16.76 -2.41 0.34
C ASN A 103 -16.84 -3.37 1.52
N ILE A 104 -16.92 -4.65 1.23
CA ILE A 104 -16.64 -5.73 2.18
C ILE A 104 -15.13 -5.82 2.35
N SER A 105 -14.64 -6.19 3.53
CA SER A 105 -13.20 -6.31 3.81
C SER A 105 -12.50 -7.20 2.78
N GLY A 106 -11.41 -6.70 2.18
CA GLY A 106 -10.65 -7.41 1.15
C GLY A 106 -11.23 -7.35 -0.27
N SER A 107 -12.44 -6.84 -0.46
CA SER A 107 -13.06 -6.69 -1.79
C SER A 107 -12.91 -5.28 -2.34
N PRO A 108 -13.00 -5.07 -3.66
CA PRO A 108 -13.00 -3.75 -4.26
C PRO A 108 -14.27 -2.95 -3.90
N ILE A 109 -14.22 -1.62 -4.09
CA ILE A 109 -15.36 -0.72 -3.85
C ILE A 109 -16.58 -1.16 -4.67
N ILE A 110 -17.73 -1.23 -4.01
CA ILE A 110 -19.03 -1.45 -4.64
C ILE A 110 -19.53 -0.09 -5.16
N TYR A 111 -19.87 -0.01 -6.44
CA TYR A 111 -20.26 1.23 -7.11
C TYR A 111 -21.56 1.14 -7.89
N ASN A 112 -22.11 -0.05 -8.03
CA ASN A 112 -23.43 -0.27 -8.62
C ASN A 112 -24.48 -0.23 -7.52
N ASP A 113 -25.58 0.51 -7.72
CA ASP A 113 -26.61 0.74 -6.71
C ASP A 113 -27.30 -0.57 -6.27
N SER A 114 -27.59 -1.49 -7.20
CA SER A 114 -28.19 -2.78 -6.86
C SER A 114 -27.29 -3.63 -5.99
N ASP A 115 -26.00 -3.66 -6.30
CA ASP A 115 -24.99 -4.38 -5.52
C ASP A 115 -24.75 -3.70 -4.16
N ALA A 116 -24.78 -2.37 -4.12
CA ALA A 116 -24.68 -1.60 -2.89
C ALA A 116 -25.84 -1.91 -1.95
N ILE A 117 -27.07 -1.87 -2.44
CA ILE A 117 -28.26 -2.20 -1.65
C ILE A 117 -28.19 -3.63 -1.12
N LYS A 118 -27.78 -4.59 -1.96
CA LYS A 118 -27.67 -6.00 -1.56
C LYS A 118 -26.58 -6.26 -0.52
N ASN A 119 -25.40 -5.70 -0.71
CA ASN A 119 -24.20 -6.07 0.05
C ASN A 119 -23.87 -5.09 1.18
N LEU A 120 -24.16 -3.77 1.01
CA LEU A 120 -23.83 -2.77 2.03
C LEU A 120 -24.92 -2.61 3.09
N SER A 121 -26.16 -3.05 2.84
CA SER A 121 -27.25 -3.04 3.85
C SER A 121 -26.94 -3.87 5.09
N GLN A 122 -25.96 -4.77 5.02
CA GLN A 122 -25.52 -5.55 6.18
C GLN A 122 -24.78 -4.69 7.22
N PHE A 123 -24.20 -3.57 6.82
CA PHE A 123 -23.44 -2.70 7.72
C PHE A 123 -23.76 -1.20 7.63
N ALA A 124 -24.52 -0.77 6.63
CA ALA A 124 -25.02 0.60 6.50
C ALA A 124 -26.50 0.65 6.85
N ASP A 125 -26.89 1.56 7.75
CA ASP A 125 -28.30 1.76 8.12
C ASP A 125 -29.07 2.53 7.03
N PHE A 126 -28.35 3.36 6.23
CA PHE A 126 -28.88 4.14 5.10
C PHE A 126 -27.94 4.07 3.92
N ILE A 127 -28.50 4.02 2.72
CA ILE A 127 -27.77 4.05 1.45
C ILE A 127 -28.34 5.20 0.62
N ILE A 128 -27.47 6.15 0.26
CA ILE A 128 -27.85 7.28 -0.60
C ILE A 128 -27.41 6.91 -2.02
N THR A 129 -28.36 6.91 -2.94
CA THR A 129 -28.12 6.66 -4.36
C THR A 129 -28.41 7.92 -5.18
N ASN A 130 -27.99 7.92 -6.43
CA ASN A 130 -28.28 8.99 -7.38
C ASN A 130 -28.48 8.39 -8.79
N ASN A 131 -29.00 9.17 -9.69
CA ASN A 131 -29.31 8.75 -11.08
C ASN A 131 -28.13 8.90 -12.05
N ARG A 132 -26.91 9.06 -11.56
CA ARG A 132 -25.71 9.15 -12.38
C ARG A 132 -24.80 7.96 -12.09
N ASP A 133 -24.56 7.15 -13.11
CA ASP A 133 -23.72 5.96 -13.00
C ASP A 133 -22.27 6.31 -12.70
N ILE A 134 -21.64 5.49 -11.86
CA ILE A 134 -20.19 5.54 -11.58
C ILE A 134 -19.51 4.64 -12.61
N VAL A 135 -18.80 5.25 -13.56
CA VAL A 135 -18.11 4.53 -14.63
C VAL A 135 -16.82 3.88 -14.13
N MET A 136 -16.04 4.61 -13.33
CA MET A 136 -14.77 4.14 -12.77
C MET A 136 -14.73 4.39 -11.27
N PRO A 137 -14.90 3.35 -10.46
CA PRO A 137 -14.81 3.49 -9.00
C PRO A 137 -13.36 3.77 -8.60
N GLN A 138 -13.17 4.64 -7.62
CA GLN A 138 -11.85 5.01 -7.12
C GLN A 138 -11.84 5.08 -5.59
N ASP A 139 -10.77 4.55 -4.99
CA ASP A 139 -10.42 4.80 -3.60
C ASP A 139 -9.97 6.26 -3.39
N ASP A 140 -9.86 6.69 -2.15
CA ASP A 140 -9.23 7.96 -1.83
C ASP A 140 -7.71 7.87 -1.95
N SER A 141 -7.08 8.90 -2.51
CA SER A 141 -5.62 9.04 -2.49
C SER A 141 -5.12 9.22 -1.06
N ILE A 142 -3.94 8.68 -0.76
CA ILE A 142 -3.29 8.81 0.55
C ILE A 142 -1.91 9.38 0.36
N VAL A 143 -1.60 10.45 1.11
CA VAL A 143 -0.28 11.06 1.11
C VAL A 143 0.27 11.22 2.53
N THR A 144 1.58 11.23 2.62
CA THR A 144 2.31 11.63 3.83
C THR A 144 3.41 12.62 3.48
N ILE A 145 3.83 13.41 4.47
CA ILE A 145 4.95 14.34 4.32
C ILE A 145 6.09 13.86 5.22
N THR A 146 7.26 13.70 4.65
CA THR A 146 8.45 13.28 5.40
C THR A 146 8.85 14.33 6.44
N ASN A 147 9.35 13.89 7.59
CA ASN A 147 9.69 14.80 8.69
C ASN A 147 10.87 15.72 8.35
N TYR A 148 11.91 15.20 7.73
CA TYR A 148 13.17 15.91 7.52
C TYR A 148 13.14 16.83 6.27
N LYS A 149 12.96 16.24 5.07
CA LYS A 149 12.99 17.04 3.81
C LYS A 149 11.64 17.58 3.40
N LYS A 150 10.58 17.34 4.18
CA LYS A 150 9.21 17.78 3.87
C LYS A 150 8.74 17.33 2.47
N GLN A 151 9.22 16.17 2.01
CA GLN A 151 8.80 15.60 0.74
C GLN A 151 7.43 14.96 0.85
N ARG A 152 6.59 15.17 -0.16
CA ARG A 152 5.33 14.45 -0.33
C ARG A 152 5.60 13.04 -0.83
N ILE A 153 5.09 12.05 -0.11
CA ILE A 153 5.08 10.64 -0.52
C ILE A 153 3.63 10.23 -0.79
N ILE A 154 3.37 9.74 -1.98
CA ILE A 154 2.05 9.20 -2.36
C ILE A 154 2.03 7.72 -1.98
N LEU A 155 1.27 7.38 -0.93
CA LEU A 155 1.12 5.99 -0.47
C LEU A 155 0.05 5.23 -1.27
N ARG A 156 -0.95 5.94 -1.77
CA ARG A 156 -1.99 5.44 -2.66
C ARG A 156 -2.38 6.51 -3.64
N ARG A 157 -2.27 6.19 -4.93
CA ARG A 157 -2.64 7.08 -6.03
C ARG A 157 -4.01 6.67 -6.55
N SER A 158 -5.03 7.49 -6.33
CA SER A 158 -6.40 7.20 -6.73
C SER A 158 -7.20 8.49 -6.94
N ARG A 159 -8.37 8.65 -6.37
CA ARG A 159 -9.25 9.80 -6.58
C ARG A 159 -8.50 11.13 -6.47
N GLY A 160 -8.70 11.99 -7.46
CA GLY A 160 -8.07 13.29 -7.58
C GLY A 160 -6.67 13.24 -8.20
N MET A 161 -5.91 12.16 -8.03
CA MET A 161 -4.55 12.00 -8.56
C MET A 161 -4.45 11.03 -9.76
N ALA A 162 -5.51 10.25 -10.02
CA ALA A 162 -5.58 9.31 -11.12
C ALA A 162 -6.99 9.32 -11.77
N PRO A 163 -7.11 8.99 -13.07
CA PRO A 163 -6.01 8.82 -14.00
C PRO A 163 -5.29 10.16 -14.24
N SER A 164 -3.98 10.12 -14.45
CA SER A 164 -3.22 11.31 -14.80
C SER A 164 -2.12 10.95 -15.79
N PHE A 165 -1.51 11.94 -16.39
CA PHE A 165 -0.40 11.73 -17.32
C PHE A 165 0.82 12.54 -16.89
N PHE A 166 1.99 12.03 -17.31
CA PHE A 166 3.27 12.72 -17.23
C PHE A 166 3.78 12.89 -18.66
N HIS A 167 4.28 14.06 -18.97
CA HIS A 167 4.96 14.27 -20.24
C HIS A 167 6.34 13.62 -20.20
N SER A 168 6.68 12.83 -21.23
CA SER A 168 7.98 12.17 -21.35
C SER A 168 8.49 12.25 -22.77
N LEU A 169 9.66 12.81 -22.95
CA LEU A 169 10.35 12.87 -24.25
C LEU A 169 11.12 11.57 -24.56
N ILE A 170 11.30 10.71 -23.56
CA ILE A 170 12.14 9.50 -23.67
C ILE A 170 11.36 8.34 -24.29
N ILE A 171 10.05 8.31 -24.14
CA ILE A 171 9.20 7.19 -24.57
C ILE A 171 8.40 7.59 -25.80
N SER A 172 8.82 7.10 -26.97
CA SER A 172 8.09 7.29 -28.23
C SER A 172 7.15 6.13 -28.56
N ASP A 173 7.38 4.96 -28.01
CA ASP A 173 6.65 3.73 -28.33
C ASP A 173 5.36 3.59 -27.54
N LYS A 174 4.38 2.87 -28.12
CA LYS A 174 3.13 2.53 -27.45
C LYS A 174 3.31 1.33 -26.53
N ILE A 175 3.72 1.60 -25.30
CA ILE A 175 4.04 0.58 -24.29
C ILE A 175 2.94 0.54 -23.25
N LEU A 176 2.52 -0.67 -22.87
CA LEU A 176 1.68 -0.92 -21.69
C LEU A 176 2.52 -1.54 -20.58
N GLY A 177 2.50 -0.95 -19.39
CA GLY A 177 3.02 -1.56 -18.17
C GLY A 177 1.87 -2.12 -17.32
N THR A 178 1.86 -3.43 -17.08
CA THR A 178 0.75 -4.09 -16.35
C THR A 178 0.97 -4.19 -14.83
N GLY A 179 2.12 -3.73 -14.32
CA GLY A 179 2.41 -3.78 -12.88
C GLY A 179 2.56 -5.19 -12.31
N ALA A 180 2.30 -5.33 -11.00
CA ALA A 180 2.47 -6.57 -10.24
C ALA A 180 1.16 -6.99 -9.56
N LEU A 181 1.24 -7.91 -8.56
CA LEU A 181 0.09 -8.48 -7.85
C LEU A 181 -0.55 -7.52 -6.86
N LEU A 182 0.28 -6.94 -5.97
CA LEU A 182 -0.17 -6.11 -4.86
C LEU A 182 -0.24 -4.64 -5.25
N LYS A 183 -1.23 -3.91 -4.71
CA LYS A 183 -1.40 -2.46 -4.95
C LYS A 183 -1.39 -2.11 -6.44
N SER A 184 -2.02 -2.95 -7.23
CA SER A 184 -1.92 -2.97 -8.67
C SER A 184 -2.40 -1.66 -9.31
N SER A 185 -1.67 -1.26 -10.34
CA SER A 185 -2.02 -0.20 -11.28
C SER A 185 -1.39 -0.53 -12.63
N PHE A 186 -1.86 0.08 -13.70
CA PHE A 186 -1.23 0.00 -15.01
C PHE A 186 -0.81 1.38 -15.51
N SER A 187 0.09 1.40 -16.46
CA SER A 187 0.45 2.61 -17.20
C SER A 187 0.57 2.30 -18.68
N PHE A 188 0.32 3.28 -19.52
CA PHE A 188 0.59 3.16 -20.96
C PHE A 188 1.09 4.48 -21.53
N SER A 189 1.89 4.40 -22.58
CA SER A 189 2.43 5.56 -23.29
C SER A 189 1.69 5.81 -24.59
N GLU A 190 1.36 7.08 -24.85
CA GLU A 190 0.79 7.57 -26.11
C GLU A 190 1.09 9.06 -26.25
N ASN A 191 1.48 9.50 -27.45
CA ASN A 191 1.73 10.92 -27.79
C ASN A 191 2.68 11.62 -26.81
N ASN A 192 3.82 10.99 -26.48
CA ASN A 192 4.82 11.48 -25.52
C ASN A 192 4.27 11.68 -24.09
N ASN A 193 3.15 11.07 -23.76
CA ASN A 193 2.63 11.04 -22.40
C ASN A 193 2.61 9.62 -21.86
N ILE A 194 2.89 9.50 -20.56
CA ILE A 194 2.69 8.28 -19.79
C ILE A 194 1.43 8.46 -18.96
N TYR A 195 0.39 7.71 -19.28
CA TYR A 195 -0.87 7.68 -18.54
C TYR A 195 -0.76 6.63 -17.44
N VAL A 196 -1.10 7.00 -16.22
CA VAL A 196 -1.07 6.10 -15.06
C VAL A 196 -2.47 5.98 -14.47
N SER A 197 -2.93 4.75 -14.32
CA SER A 197 -4.23 4.44 -13.74
C SER A 197 -4.31 4.73 -12.25
N GLN A 198 -5.51 4.59 -11.70
CA GLN A 198 -5.72 4.53 -10.26
C GLN A 198 -5.19 3.20 -9.67
N TYR A 199 -5.07 3.20 -8.36
CA TYR A 199 -4.91 2.01 -7.54
C TYR A 199 -6.16 1.12 -7.61
N PHE A 200 -6.00 -0.16 -7.90
CA PHE A 200 -7.09 -1.14 -7.94
C PHE A 200 -7.16 -2.05 -6.71
N GLY A 201 -6.09 -2.17 -5.97
CA GLY A 201 -5.94 -3.17 -4.92
C GLY A 201 -5.12 -4.36 -5.40
N ASN A 202 -5.36 -5.52 -4.79
CA ASN A 202 -4.61 -6.74 -5.10
C ASN A 202 -5.34 -7.56 -6.17
N THR A 203 -4.62 -7.97 -7.19
CA THR A 203 -5.17 -8.75 -8.32
C THR A 203 -5.23 -10.26 -8.08
N ASP A 204 -5.02 -10.72 -6.85
CA ASP A 204 -5.45 -12.06 -6.38
C ASP A 204 -6.97 -12.16 -6.24
N ASN A 205 -7.67 -11.04 -6.09
CA ASN A 205 -9.12 -10.96 -6.04
C ASN A 205 -9.71 -10.85 -7.45
N TYR A 206 -10.64 -11.73 -7.80
CA TYR A 206 -11.27 -11.80 -9.12
C TYR A 206 -12.02 -10.52 -9.51
N ASP A 207 -12.76 -9.91 -8.59
CA ASP A 207 -13.47 -8.66 -8.86
C ASP A 207 -12.50 -7.50 -9.15
N THR A 208 -11.31 -7.53 -8.52
CA THR A 208 -10.23 -6.57 -8.82
C THR A 208 -9.69 -6.78 -10.24
N GLN A 209 -9.52 -8.03 -10.67
CA GLN A 209 -9.08 -8.35 -12.04
C GLN A 209 -10.06 -7.82 -13.09
N ILE A 210 -11.37 -8.02 -12.88
CA ILE A 210 -12.41 -7.50 -13.77
C ILE A 210 -12.30 -5.97 -13.87
N LYS A 211 -12.31 -5.27 -12.74
CA LYS A 211 -12.24 -3.80 -12.71
C LYS A 211 -10.95 -3.26 -13.32
N TYR A 212 -9.83 -3.93 -13.10
CA TYR A 212 -8.56 -3.60 -13.71
C TYR A 212 -8.65 -3.67 -15.24
N LYS A 213 -9.13 -4.81 -15.77
CA LYS A 213 -9.28 -5.05 -17.22
C LYS A 213 -10.25 -4.06 -17.87
N ASP A 214 -11.42 -3.85 -17.26
CA ASP A 214 -12.44 -2.93 -17.79
C ASP A 214 -11.92 -1.49 -17.82
N SER A 215 -11.23 -1.05 -16.76
CA SER A 215 -10.62 0.27 -16.68
C SER A 215 -9.50 0.45 -17.71
N LEU A 216 -8.69 -0.58 -17.94
CA LEU A 216 -7.64 -0.56 -18.98
C LEU A 216 -8.28 -0.35 -20.36
N GLN A 217 -9.26 -1.17 -20.72
CA GLN A 217 -9.95 -1.08 -21.99
C GLN A 217 -10.64 0.29 -22.18
N TYR A 218 -11.28 0.79 -21.12
CA TYR A 218 -11.95 2.08 -21.14
C TYR A 218 -10.97 3.24 -21.37
N LEU A 219 -9.86 3.28 -20.63
CA LEU A 219 -8.86 4.34 -20.78
C LEU A 219 -8.13 4.28 -22.12
N GLN A 220 -7.79 3.09 -22.62
CA GLN A 220 -7.21 2.92 -23.95
C GLN A 220 -8.15 3.40 -25.05
N LYS A 221 -9.45 3.15 -24.90
CA LYS A 221 -10.48 3.64 -25.84
C LYS A 221 -10.59 5.17 -25.82
N ILE A 222 -10.57 5.80 -24.63
CA ILE A 222 -10.62 7.27 -24.51
C ILE A 222 -9.40 7.93 -25.18
N VAL A 223 -8.22 7.39 -24.93
CA VAL A 223 -6.95 7.94 -25.47
C VAL A 223 -6.74 7.50 -26.92
N ASN A 224 -7.56 6.59 -27.44
CA ASN A 224 -7.47 5.99 -28.78
C ASN A 224 -6.11 5.34 -29.05
N THR A 225 -5.67 4.49 -28.14
CA THR A 225 -4.38 3.80 -28.24
C THR A 225 -4.51 2.29 -28.20
N ASN A 226 -3.57 1.61 -28.89
CA ASN A 226 -3.32 0.18 -28.80
C ASN A 226 -1.83 -0.03 -28.54
N SER A 227 -1.51 -0.72 -27.46
CA SER A 227 -0.12 -0.96 -27.08
C SER A 227 0.56 -1.94 -28.05
N GLN A 228 1.79 -1.63 -28.47
CA GLN A 228 2.60 -2.46 -29.35
C GLN A 228 3.48 -3.45 -28.57
N SER A 229 3.91 -3.03 -27.39
CA SER A 229 4.73 -3.82 -26.48
C SER A 229 4.12 -3.78 -25.08
N ILE A 230 4.26 -4.86 -24.33
CA ILE A 230 3.74 -4.94 -22.97
C ILE A 230 4.87 -5.28 -22.01
N CYS A 231 5.09 -4.43 -21.00
CA CYS A 231 6.00 -4.69 -19.89
C CYS A 231 5.21 -5.25 -18.71
N THR A 232 5.66 -6.35 -18.14
CA THR A 232 5.03 -7.01 -17.00
C THR A 232 6.06 -7.45 -15.97
N ASP A 233 5.62 -7.72 -14.73
CA ASP A 233 6.48 -8.30 -13.70
C ASP A 233 7.08 -9.64 -14.14
N LEU A 234 8.24 -9.97 -13.60
CA LEU A 234 8.92 -11.25 -13.88
C LEU A 234 8.12 -12.46 -13.41
N HIS A 235 7.30 -12.31 -12.36
CA HIS A 235 6.59 -13.42 -11.72
C HIS A 235 5.49 -14.01 -12.65
N PRO A 236 5.58 -15.30 -13.03
CA PRO A 236 4.73 -15.88 -14.08
C PRO A 236 3.26 -16.04 -13.67
N GLU A 237 2.99 -16.21 -12.37
CA GLU A 237 1.65 -16.48 -11.85
C GLU A 237 0.84 -15.22 -11.55
N TYR A 238 1.43 -14.03 -11.66
CA TYR A 238 0.67 -12.81 -11.45
C TYR A 238 -0.36 -12.60 -12.55
N TYR A 239 -1.56 -12.17 -12.16
CA TYR A 239 -2.61 -11.81 -13.12
C TYR A 239 -2.13 -10.81 -14.18
N SER A 240 -1.31 -9.84 -13.78
CA SER A 240 -0.69 -8.86 -14.69
C SER A 240 0.14 -9.53 -15.80
N ASN A 241 0.87 -10.61 -15.48
CA ASN A 241 1.64 -11.39 -16.43
C ASN A 241 0.73 -12.19 -17.37
N GLN A 242 -0.28 -12.88 -16.82
CA GLN A 242 -1.26 -13.63 -17.60
C GLN A 242 -2.04 -12.70 -18.56
N LEU A 243 -2.45 -11.52 -18.08
CA LEU A 243 -3.13 -10.52 -18.91
C LEU A 243 -2.23 -10.02 -20.04
N ALA A 244 -0.95 -9.75 -19.77
CA ALA A 244 0.02 -9.32 -20.77
C ALA A 244 0.13 -10.32 -21.93
N HIS A 245 0.29 -11.60 -21.64
CA HIS A 245 0.37 -12.67 -22.64
C HIS A 245 -0.95 -12.90 -23.40
N ASN A 246 -2.10 -12.60 -22.78
CA ASN A 246 -3.40 -12.64 -23.47
C ASN A 246 -3.62 -11.46 -24.44
N LEU A 247 -2.95 -10.32 -24.19
CA LEU A 247 -3.11 -9.12 -24.99
C LEU A 247 -2.10 -9.02 -26.16
N SER A 248 -0.90 -9.57 -26.01
CA SER A 248 0.17 -9.46 -27.01
C SER A 248 1.15 -10.62 -26.94
N ASN A 249 1.76 -10.93 -28.09
CA ASN A 249 2.93 -11.82 -28.15
C ASN A 249 4.26 -11.08 -27.86
N ASN A 250 4.27 -9.74 -27.90
CA ASN A 250 5.43 -8.91 -27.62
C ASN A 250 5.42 -8.48 -26.14
N VAL A 251 5.80 -9.40 -25.26
CA VAL A 251 5.82 -9.21 -23.81
C VAL A 251 7.25 -9.18 -23.29
N ILE A 252 7.58 -8.11 -22.58
CA ILE A 252 8.88 -7.88 -21.95
C ILE A 252 8.72 -8.06 -20.44
N LYS A 253 9.46 -9.00 -19.86
CA LYS A 253 9.45 -9.23 -18.41
C LYS A 253 10.47 -8.33 -17.74
N ILE A 254 10.04 -7.63 -16.69
CA ILE A 254 10.86 -6.69 -15.92
C ILE A 254 11.00 -7.23 -14.49
N GLN A 255 12.24 -7.32 -14.01
CA GLN A 255 12.50 -7.70 -12.63
C GLN A 255 11.93 -6.63 -11.68
N HIS A 256 11.23 -7.07 -10.63
CA HIS A 256 10.43 -6.25 -9.72
C HIS A 256 11.18 -5.03 -9.15
N HIS A 257 12.34 -5.26 -8.54
CA HIS A 257 13.13 -4.20 -7.89
C HIS A 257 13.80 -3.26 -8.90
N LYS A 258 14.11 -3.74 -10.12
CA LYS A 258 14.54 -2.87 -11.22
C LYS A 258 13.43 -1.93 -11.66
N ALA A 259 12.17 -2.40 -11.69
CA ALA A 259 11.02 -1.54 -11.97
C ALA A 259 10.84 -0.45 -10.90
N HIS A 260 10.95 -0.79 -9.62
CA HIS A 260 10.94 0.20 -8.52
C HIS A 260 12.04 1.25 -8.68
N PHE A 261 13.28 0.81 -8.94
CA PHE A 261 14.39 1.74 -9.10
C PHE A 261 14.21 2.63 -10.32
N THR A 262 13.79 2.06 -11.47
CA THR A 262 13.52 2.84 -12.69
C THR A 262 12.47 3.93 -12.45
N SER A 263 11.41 3.64 -11.69
CA SER A 263 10.37 4.62 -11.41
C SER A 263 10.91 5.83 -10.63
N VAL A 264 11.79 5.60 -9.66
CA VAL A 264 12.45 6.68 -8.89
C VAL A 264 13.43 7.46 -9.77
N LEU A 265 14.21 6.79 -10.62
CA LEU A 265 15.11 7.46 -11.58
C LEU A 265 14.31 8.34 -12.54
N ALA A 266 13.20 7.84 -13.07
CA ALA A 266 12.34 8.58 -13.99
C ALA A 266 11.69 9.81 -13.32
N GLU A 267 11.15 9.64 -12.10
CA GLU A 267 10.53 10.72 -11.33
C GLU A 267 11.50 11.88 -11.04
N ASN A 268 12.78 11.57 -10.88
CA ASN A 268 13.82 12.54 -10.57
C ASN A 268 14.67 12.97 -11.79
N ASN A 269 14.28 12.58 -13.03
CA ASN A 269 15.01 12.86 -14.28
C ASN A 269 16.47 12.36 -14.26
N LEU A 270 16.71 11.19 -13.68
CA LEU A 270 18.03 10.59 -13.49
C LEU A 270 18.33 9.48 -14.49
N LEU A 271 17.43 9.15 -15.42
CA LEU A 271 17.63 8.10 -16.43
C LEU A 271 18.78 8.40 -17.41
N GLU A 272 19.10 9.67 -17.63
CA GLU A 272 20.19 10.13 -18.50
C GLU A 272 21.44 10.57 -17.71
N SER A 273 21.52 10.23 -16.42
CA SER A 273 22.68 10.58 -15.59
C SER A 273 23.95 9.95 -16.11
N THR A 274 25.02 10.74 -16.19
CA THR A 274 26.38 10.26 -16.51
C THR A 274 27.13 9.77 -15.28
N GLU A 275 26.62 10.06 -14.08
CA GLU A 275 27.23 9.62 -12.83
C GLU A 275 26.53 8.36 -12.31
N PRO A 276 27.27 7.44 -11.68
CA PRO A 276 26.69 6.27 -11.03
C PRO A 276 25.70 6.65 -9.94
N ILE A 277 24.53 6.00 -9.94
CA ILE A 277 23.48 6.24 -8.94
C ILE A 277 23.28 4.96 -8.12
N LEU A 278 23.42 5.07 -6.80
CA LEU A 278 23.10 4.01 -5.87
C LEU A 278 21.59 4.00 -5.59
N GLY A 279 20.93 2.89 -5.90
CA GLY A 279 19.55 2.59 -5.53
C GLY A 279 19.50 1.66 -4.33
N VAL A 280 18.76 2.05 -3.31
CA VAL A 280 18.42 1.23 -2.14
C VAL A 280 16.96 0.86 -2.26
N ILE A 281 16.67 -0.39 -2.62
CA ILE A 281 15.33 -0.88 -2.93
C ILE A 281 14.94 -1.91 -1.87
N TRP A 282 14.18 -1.44 -0.88
CA TRP A 282 13.68 -2.25 0.21
C TRP A 282 12.19 -2.54 0.01
N ASP A 283 11.86 -3.83 0.03
CA ASP A 283 10.53 -4.31 -0.28
C ASP A 283 10.14 -5.51 0.60
N GLY A 284 8.87 -5.87 0.51
CA GLY A 284 8.31 -7.05 1.16
C GLY A 284 8.51 -8.33 0.36
N THR A 285 8.41 -8.27 -0.96
CA THR A 285 8.46 -9.45 -1.83
C THR A 285 8.60 -9.07 -3.30
N GLY A 286 9.60 -9.61 -3.98
CA GLY A 286 9.74 -9.56 -5.43
C GLY A 286 10.53 -10.76 -5.93
N LEU A 287 10.16 -11.31 -7.10
CA LEU A 287 10.89 -12.44 -7.69
C LEU A 287 12.25 -11.96 -8.19
N GLY A 288 13.31 -12.60 -7.70
CA GLY A 288 14.68 -12.36 -8.11
C GLY A 288 15.05 -13.06 -9.42
N ASP A 289 16.12 -12.60 -10.06
CA ASP A 289 16.68 -13.24 -11.26
C ASP A 289 17.22 -14.68 -10.98
N ASP A 290 17.40 -15.02 -9.69
CA ASP A 290 17.85 -16.31 -9.17
C ASP A 290 16.70 -17.20 -8.68
N ASN A 291 15.45 -16.85 -8.95
CA ASN A 291 14.23 -17.47 -8.47
C ASN A 291 14.07 -17.49 -6.92
N GLN A 292 14.80 -16.63 -6.21
CA GLN A 292 14.61 -16.40 -4.78
C GLN A 292 13.71 -15.17 -4.55
N ILE A 293 13.25 -15.00 -3.32
CA ILE A 293 12.47 -13.82 -2.94
C ILE A 293 13.42 -12.71 -2.50
N TRP A 294 13.46 -11.63 -3.28
CA TRP A 294 14.25 -10.45 -2.98
C TRP A 294 13.43 -9.39 -2.23
N GLY A 295 14.14 -8.42 -1.61
CA GLY A 295 13.50 -7.29 -0.93
C GLY A 295 14.44 -6.44 -0.08
N SER A 296 15.78 -6.59 -0.21
CA SER A 296 16.77 -5.75 0.48
C SER A 296 17.91 -5.35 -0.45
N GLU A 297 17.56 -4.91 -1.65
CA GLU A 297 18.49 -4.80 -2.76
C GLU A 297 19.22 -3.47 -2.81
N PHE A 298 20.49 -3.52 -3.19
CA PHE A 298 21.32 -2.36 -3.50
C PHE A 298 21.79 -2.49 -4.96
N PHE A 299 21.30 -1.59 -5.82
CA PHE A 299 21.67 -1.51 -7.22
C PHE A 299 22.56 -0.30 -7.49
N VAL A 300 23.42 -0.40 -8.50
CA VAL A 300 24.05 0.75 -9.12
C VAL A 300 23.51 0.89 -10.53
N PHE A 301 22.99 2.07 -10.86
CA PHE A 301 22.63 2.46 -12.20
C PHE A 301 23.77 3.27 -12.81
N GLU A 302 24.35 2.77 -13.87
CA GLU A 302 25.45 3.37 -14.58
C GLU A 302 25.44 2.90 -16.04
N ASN A 303 25.66 3.81 -16.99
CA ASN A 303 25.68 3.52 -18.43
C ASN A 303 24.43 2.75 -18.92
N ASN A 304 23.24 3.15 -18.46
CA ASN A 304 21.96 2.50 -18.74
C ASN A 304 21.85 1.03 -18.25
N LEU A 305 22.72 0.61 -17.36
CA LEU A 305 22.69 -0.73 -16.77
C LEU A 305 22.37 -0.64 -15.28
N MET A 306 21.49 -1.54 -14.81
CA MET A 306 21.23 -1.74 -13.39
C MET A 306 21.91 -3.00 -12.91
N ILE A 307 22.92 -2.84 -12.06
CA ILE A 307 23.74 -3.94 -11.54
C ILE A 307 23.45 -4.08 -10.04
N ARG A 308 22.98 -5.26 -9.64
CA ARG A 308 22.86 -5.63 -8.23
C ARG A 308 24.24 -5.74 -7.61
N ARG A 309 24.53 -4.94 -6.60
CA ARG A 309 25.84 -4.90 -5.93
C ARG A 309 25.84 -5.57 -4.58
N TYR A 310 24.74 -5.46 -3.85
CA TYR A 310 24.62 -5.99 -2.50
C TYR A 310 23.17 -6.30 -2.16
N CYS A 311 22.97 -7.19 -1.20
CA CYS A 311 21.73 -7.44 -0.48
C CYS A 311 22.05 -7.94 0.93
N PHE A 312 21.10 -7.92 1.83
CA PHE A 312 21.25 -8.56 3.12
C PHE A 312 21.26 -10.09 2.99
N ASP A 313 21.79 -10.76 4.01
CA ASP A 313 21.82 -12.21 4.07
C ASP A 313 20.43 -12.81 3.98
N SER A 314 20.31 -13.89 3.22
CA SER A 314 19.07 -14.59 3.03
C SER A 314 18.82 -15.59 4.16
N PHE A 315 17.54 -15.77 4.48
CA PHE A 315 17.04 -16.72 5.45
C PHE A 315 15.89 -17.54 4.87
N PRO A 316 15.53 -18.69 5.47
CA PRO A 316 14.46 -19.55 4.96
C PRO A 316 13.08 -18.85 4.94
N GLN A 317 12.37 -18.95 3.83
CA GLN A 317 10.95 -18.58 3.73
C GLN A 317 10.09 -19.68 4.32
N LEU A 318 9.28 -19.35 5.32
CA LEU A 318 8.38 -20.29 5.98
C LEU A 318 6.93 -20.09 5.54
N PHE A 319 6.28 -21.16 5.07
CA PHE A 319 4.83 -21.20 4.80
C PHE A 319 4.28 -20.12 3.85
N GLY A 320 5.08 -19.68 2.87
CA GLY A 320 4.64 -18.72 1.86
C GLY A 320 4.10 -17.41 2.48
N ASP A 321 2.91 -16.98 2.06
CA ASP A 321 2.28 -15.73 2.52
C ASP A 321 1.96 -15.69 4.03
N LYS A 322 1.93 -16.84 4.69
CA LYS A 322 1.71 -16.88 6.14
C LYS A 322 2.82 -16.15 6.90
N MET A 323 4.06 -16.21 6.40
CA MET A 323 5.19 -15.54 7.04
C MET A 323 5.01 -14.01 7.11
N SER A 324 4.36 -13.41 6.10
CA SER A 324 4.05 -11.99 6.11
C SER A 324 2.90 -11.61 7.04
N LYS A 325 2.05 -12.56 7.40
CA LYS A 325 0.92 -12.36 8.31
C LYS A 325 1.27 -12.66 9.77
N GLU A 326 2.31 -13.46 9.99
CA GLU A 326 2.79 -13.85 11.31
C GLU A 326 4.26 -13.44 11.52
N PRO A 327 4.56 -12.21 11.95
CA PRO A 327 5.90 -11.70 12.27
C PRO A 327 6.76 -12.65 13.08
N ARG A 328 6.16 -13.44 14.00
CA ARG A 328 6.84 -14.47 14.79
C ARG A 328 7.53 -15.54 13.93
N LEU A 329 7.02 -15.83 12.72
CA LEU A 329 7.67 -16.76 11.78
C LEU A 329 8.95 -16.17 11.19
N SER A 330 8.94 -14.87 10.92
CA SER A 330 10.14 -14.16 10.49
C SER A 330 11.22 -14.15 11.58
N ALA A 331 10.83 -13.92 12.84
CA ALA A 331 11.73 -14.01 13.99
C ALA A 331 12.31 -15.42 14.13
N LEU A 332 11.47 -16.46 14.04
CA LEU A 332 11.92 -17.85 14.10
C LEU A 332 12.95 -18.19 13.01
N SER A 333 12.70 -17.74 11.77
CA SER A 333 13.56 -18.04 10.65
C SER A 333 14.91 -17.30 10.72
N ILE A 334 14.88 -15.99 10.98
CA ILE A 334 16.10 -15.15 11.05
C ILE A 334 17.00 -15.56 12.20
N CYS A 335 16.41 -15.90 13.34
CA CYS A 335 17.16 -16.27 14.55
C CYS A 335 17.50 -17.76 14.64
N LYS A 336 17.26 -18.55 13.59
CA LYS A 336 17.49 -20.01 13.56
C LYS A 336 18.86 -20.44 14.15
N ASP A 337 19.92 -19.74 13.77
CA ASP A 337 21.29 -20.06 14.14
C ASP A 337 21.89 -19.05 15.14
N VAL A 338 21.04 -18.18 15.74
CA VAL A 338 21.49 -17.20 16.73
C VAL A 338 21.43 -17.80 18.14
N LEU A 339 22.61 -17.97 18.74
CA LEU A 339 22.74 -18.49 20.10
C LEU A 339 22.00 -17.61 21.11
N GLY A 340 21.20 -18.24 21.97
CA GLY A 340 20.46 -17.54 23.02
C GLY A 340 19.13 -16.89 22.57
N SER A 341 18.72 -17.04 21.32
CA SER A 341 17.45 -16.48 20.81
C SER A 341 16.21 -17.29 21.22
N GLU A 342 16.36 -18.57 21.51
CA GLU A 342 15.24 -19.48 21.82
C GLU A 342 14.31 -18.99 22.96
N PRO A 343 14.80 -18.46 24.08
CA PRO A 343 13.92 -17.95 25.14
C PRO A 343 13.02 -16.78 24.71
N LEU A 344 13.42 -16.01 23.70
CA LEU A 344 12.62 -14.89 23.15
C LEU A 344 11.56 -15.37 22.16
N ILE A 345 11.81 -16.48 21.48
CA ILE A 345 10.99 -16.96 20.37
C ILE A 345 10.05 -18.07 20.80
N ARG A 346 10.55 -19.03 21.59
CA ARG A 346 9.80 -20.23 22.02
C ARG A 346 8.43 -19.91 22.64
N PRO A 347 8.26 -18.90 23.51
CA PRO A 347 6.98 -18.57 24.13
C PRO A 347 5.89 -18.13 23.14
N LYS A 348 6.25 -17.77 21.90
CA LYS A 348 5.33 -17.29 20.86
C LYS A 348 4.61 -18.43 20.15
N PHE A 349 4.95 -19.68 20.45
CA PHE A 349 4.45 -20.88 19.76
C PHE A 349 3.95 -21.90 20.77
N SER A 350 2.88 -22.61 20.42
CA SER A 350 2.47 -23.82 21.12
C SER A 350 3.52 -24.94 20.90
N ASP A 351 3.49 -25.99 21.73
CA ASP A 351 4.43 -27.11 21.60
C ASP A 351 4.34 -27.80 20.25
N LYS A 352 3.11 -27.91 19.71
CA LYS A 352 2.86 -28.51 18.38
C LYS A 352 3.44 -27.63 17.26
N GLU A 353 3.20 -26.33 17.30
CA GLU A 353 3.75 -25.39 16.31
C GLU A 353 5.27 -25.38 16.36
N TRP A 354 5.84 -25.31 17.57
CA TRP A 354 7.28 -25.33 17.76
C TRP A 354 7.95 -26.54 17.15
N ALA A 355 7.44 -27.75 17.47
CA ALA A 355 7.96 -28.99 16.93
C ALA A 355 7.85 -29.05 15.40
N LEU A 356 6.68 -28.66 14.85
CA LEU A 356 6.42 -28.68 13.42
C LEU A 356 7.30 -27.65 12.67
N PHE A 357 7.34 -26.41 13.14
CA PHE A 357 8.02 -25.32 12.45
C PHE A 357 9.54 -25.48 12.49
N ASN A 358 10.09 -25.98 13.60
CA ASN A 358 11.52 -26.33 13.65
C ASN A 358 11.87 -27.52 12.74
N LYS A 359 10.94 -28.48 12.56
CA LYS A 359 11.15 -29.56 11.59
C LYS A 359 11.18 -29.02 10.16
N VAL A 360 10.24 -28.15 9.81
CA VAL A 360 10.22 -27.49 8.48
C VAL A 360 11.48 -26.66 8.26
N LEU A 361 11.90 -25.87 9.27
CA LEU A 361 13.07 -25.00 9.17
C LEU A 361 14.39 -25.72 8.93
N ARG A 362 14.45 -27.04 9.18
CA ARG A 362 15.62 -27.90 8.95
C ARG A 362 15.62 -28.56 7.58
N ALA A 363 14.60 -28.33 6.75
CA ALA A 363 14.58 -28.88 5.40
C ALA A 363 15.61 -28.16 4.51
N ASP A 364 16.31 -28.90 3.66
CA ASP A 364 17.42 -28.39 2.85
C ASP A 364 16.96 -27.53 1.67
N ASP A 365 15.76 -27.77 1.13
CA ASP A 365 15.25 -27.15 -0.10
C ASP A 365 14.28 -25.99 0.15
N LEU A 366 14.44 -25.24 1.24
CA LEU A 366 13.59 -24.10 1.52
C LEU A 366 13.93 -22.93 0.59
N LEU A 367 12.87 -22.34 0.00
CA LEU A 367 12.98 -21.06 -0.68
C LEU A 367 13.60 -20.03 0.27
N LYS A 368 14.51 -19.21 -0.23
CA LYS A 368 15.18 -18.18 0.55
C LYS A 368 14.61 -16.81 0.28
N VAL A 369 14.63 -15.97 1.31
CA VAL A 369 14.17 -14.59 1.27
C VAL A 369 15.19 -13.68 1.95
N ASN A 370 15.42 -12.50 1.38
CA ASN A 370 16.21 -11.43 1.99
C ASN A 370 15.39 -10.14 2.20
N SER A 371 14.09 -10.28 2.33
CA SER A 371 13.14 -9.18 2.41
C SER A 371 13.34 -8.29 3.64
N MET A 372 13.45 -6.98 3.42
CA MET A 372 13.48 -5.99 4.50
C MET A 372 12.16 -5.96 5.28
N GLY A 373 11.02 -6.19 4.59
CA GLY A 373 9.72 -6.30 5.27
C GLY A 373 9.70 -7.43 6.30
N ARG A 374 10.28 -8.59 5.96
CA ARG A 374 10.39 -9.71 6.91
C ARG A 374 11.38 -9.44 8.05
N ILE A 375 12.42 -8.65 7.81
CA ILE A 375 13.34 -8.20 8.86
C ILE A 375 12.61 -7.29 9.85
N PHE A 376 11.84 -6.31 9.38
CA PHE A 376 11.00 -5.47 10.26
C PHE A 376 9.98 -6.29 11.05
N ASP A 377 9.34 -7.27 10.43
CA ASP A 377 8.42 -8.19 11.10
C ASP A 377 9.14 -8.96 12.22
N ALA A 378 10.32 -9.52 11.94
CA ALA A 378 11.11 -10.24 12.94
C ALA A 378 11.47 -9.36 14.14
N VAL A 379 11.96 -8.14 13.89
CA VAL A 379 12.32 -7.20 14.96
C VAL A 379 11.08 -6.82 15.77
N ALA A 380 9.94 -6.55 15.13
CA ALA A 380 8.69 -6.25 15.85
C ALA A 380 8.24 -7.41 16.73
N SER A 381 8.39 -8.66 16.27
CA SER A 381 8.08 -9.83 17.07
C SER A 381 9.06 -10.01 18.23
N LEU A 382 10.37 -9.90 17.99
CA LEU A 382 11.39 -10.02 19.05
C LEU A 382 11.22 -8.99 20.16
N LEU A 383 10.75 -7.79 19.82
CA LEU A 383 10.42 -6.72 20.77
C LEU A 383 9.02 -6.87 21.40
N ASN A 384 8.31 -7.97 21.16
CA ASN A 384 6.94 -8.22 21.62
C ASN A 384 5.92 -7.13 21.22
N ILE A 385 6.12 -6.50 20.05
CA ILE A 385 5.24 -5.47 19.51
C ILE A 385 4.10 -6.10 18.70
N CYS A 386 4.43 -7.12 17.86
CA CYS A 386 3.46 -7.73 16.95
C CYS A 386 3.91 -9.13 16.54
N ASP A 387 3.16 -10.15 16.94
CA ASP A 387 3.41 -11.55 16.56
C ASP A 387 2.50 -12.02 15.41
N ILE A 388 1.32 -11.40 15.27
CA ILE A 388 0.33 -11.65 14.20
C ILE A 388 -0.21 -10.32 13.73
N GLN A 389 -0.18 -10.08 12.40
CA GLN A 389 -0.67 -8.86 11.79
C GLN A 389 -2.16 -8.99 11.40
N ASN A 390 -2.94 -7.94 11.67
CA ASN A 390 -4.34 -7.83 11.25
C ASN A 390 -4.50 -7.12 9.89
N TYR A 391 -3.45 -6.42 9.45
CA TYR A 391 -3.39 -5.75 8.16
C TYR A 391 -1.92 -5.60 7.72
N GLU A 392 -1.69 -5.42 6.43
CA GLU A 392 -0.37 -5.28 5.84
C GLU A 392 0.42 -4.13 6.46
N GLY A 393 1.65 -4.41 6.93
CA GLY A 393 2.56 -3.42 7.50
C GLY A 393 2.28 -3.02 8.94
N GLU A 394 1.35 -3.66 9.64
CA GLU A 394 1.04 -3.34 11.05
C GLU A 394 2.28 -3.41 11.94
N ALA A 395 3.08 -4.47 11.80
CA ALA A 395 4.30 -4.66 12.58
C ALA A 395 5.31 -3.53 12.34
N ALA A 396 5.56 -3.19 11.09
CA ALA A 396 6.49 -2.12 10.70
C ALA A 396 6.02 -0.74 11.19
N MET A 397 4.72 -0.43 11.10
CA MET A 397 4.15 0.83 11.58
C MET A 397 4.25 0.97 13.10
N LYS A 398 4.03 -0.11 13.85
CA LYS A 398 4.21 -0.12 15.30
C LYS A 398 5.68 -0.02 15.71
N LEU A 399 6.57 -0.67 14.96
CA LEU A 399 8.02 -0.55 15.16
C LEU A 399 8.50 0.88 14.89
N GLN A 400 8.00 1.54 13.84
CA GLN A 400 8.26 2.94 13.57
C GLN A 400 7.86 3.83 14.75
N LEU A 401 6.67 3.61 15.33
CA LEU A 401 6.20 4.37 16.49
C LEU A 401 7.16 4.24 17.69
N LEU A 402 7.65 3.03 17.97
CA LEU A 402 8.64 2.81 19.01
C LEU A 402 9.95 3.57 18.73
N ALA A 403 10.44 3.52 17.50
CA ALA A 403 11.64 4.24 17.08
C ALA A 403 11.48 5.77 17.21
N GLU A 404 10.33 6.31 16.78
CA GLU A 404 10.01 7.73 16.94
C GLU A 404 9.96 8.17 18.40
N SER A 405 9.41 7.34 19.28
CA SER A 405 9.37 7.64 20.73
C SER A 405 10.78 7.71 21.34
N TYR A 406 11.67 6.81 20.90
CA TYR A 406 13.07 6.80 21.35
C TYR A 406 13.85 8.03 20.84
N LEU A 407 13.70 8.39 19.56
CA LEU A 407 14.34 9.55 18.96
C LEU A 407 13.91 10.86 19.63
N ASN A 408 12.66 10.99 20.03
CA ASN A 408 12.16 12.16 20.77
C ASN A 408 12.73 12.28 22.21
N ILE A 409 13.36 11.23 22.74
CA ILE A 409 14.04 11.26 24.05
C ILE A 409 15.50 11.72 23.91
N ILE A 410 16.11 11.49 22.73
CA ILE A 410 17.53 11.77 22.50
C ILE A 410 17.77 13.19 21.94
N VAL A 411 16.75 13.80 21.32
CA VAL A 411 16.80 15.13 20.72
C VAL A 411 16.16 16.13 21.68
#